data_8ea4b7d735e50191e37a8104a7c74f99
#
_entry.id   8ea4b7d735e50191e37a8104a7c74f99
#
_cell.length_a   1.000
_cell.length_b   1.000
_cell.length_c   1.000
_cell.angle_alpha   90.00
_cell.angle_beta   90.00
_cell.angle_gamma   90.00
#
_symmetry.space_group_name_H-M   'P 1'
#
loop_
_entity.id
_entity.type
_entity.pdbx_description
1 polymer ?
#
loop_
_entity_poly.entity_id
_entity_poly.type
_entity_poly.pdbx_seq_one_letter_code
_entity_poly.pdbx_strand_id
1 'polypeptide(L)'
;MAPMIHPTLNRILLVACLGVGCASGARESAPAAQSTATMEPSAAERDQVSAQAAAAINPFKKKLSEALTNAIQQGGPLAAIDVCSREAPSLAAAESTPTTKIGRSALKLRNPQNAAQDWLRPVLSDFAALPSAEGAQRVVRLPDQRFGYAEAITLKPQCAVCHGSDVAAPIVEKIKERYPNDQAMGFQPGQLRGVFWAEVALAK
;
A
#
# COMPACT_ATOMS: atom_id res chain seq x y z
N MET A 1 -0.21 -28.35 56.66
CA MET A 1 1.08 -28.83 57.19
C MET A 1 2.16 -27.96 56.56
N ALA A 2 2.61 -26.98 57.31
CA ALA A 2 3.93 -26.37 57.13
C ALA A 2 4.91 -27.15 58.00
N PRO A 3 6.22 -27.09 57.81
CA PRO A 3 7.05 -26.00 58.34
C PRO A 3 8.30 -25.67 57.49
N MET A 4 8.73 -24.44 57.64
CA MET A 4 9.90 -23.88 58.37
C MET A 4 11.16 -23.72 57.53
N ILE A 5 11.52 -22.48 57.22
CA ILE A 5 12.50 -21.53 57.81
C ILE A 5 13.88 -22.14 58.07
N HIS A 6 14.93 -21.56 57.45
CA HIS A 6 16.07 -21.02 58.16
C HIS A 6 16.98 -20.13 57.24
N PRO A 7 17.50 -19.02 57.80
CA PRO A 7 18.41 -18.12 57.10
C PRO A 7 19.87 -18.41 57.47
N THR A 8 20.80 -18.11 56.58
CA THR A 8 22.21 -17.99 56.96
C THR A 8 22.79 -16.65 56.48
N LEU A 9 23.02 -15.85 57.46
CA LEU A 9 23.95 -14.71 57.48
C LEU A 9 25.38 -15.19 57.20
N ASN A 10 26.17 -14.56 56.37
CA ASN A 10 27.54 -14.18 56.79
C ASN A 10 28.26 -13.33 55.74
N ARG A 11 28.71 -12.24 56.22
CA ARG A 11 30.02 -11.61 56.37
C ARG A 11 30.42 -10.62 55.25
N ILE A 12 30.44 -9.43 55.77
CA ILE A 12 31.19 -8.21 55.36
C ILE A 12 32.66 -8.55 55.18
N LEU A 13 33.23 -8.12 54.05
CA LEU A 13 34.64 -7.81 53.98
C LEU A 13 34.82 -6.47 53.21
N LEU A 14 35.19 -5.48 53.98
CA LEU A 14 35.61 -4.15 53.54
C LEU A 14 37.04 -4.25 53.02
N VAL A 15 37.33 -3.89 51.79
CA VAL A 15 38.68 -3.60 51.34
C VAL A 15 38.66 -2.24 50.62
N ALA A 16 39.17 -1.25 51.27
CA ALA A 16 39.46 0.04 50.68
C ALA A 16 40.76 -0.08 49.89
N CYS A 17 40.76 0.35 48.63
CA CYS A 17 41.95 0.70 47.91
C CYS A 17 41.73 2.04 47.17
N LEU A 18 42.35 3.04 47.68
CA LEU A 18 42.58 4.30 47.02
C LEU A 18 43.49 4.09 45.79
N GLY A 19 43.02 4.49 44.61
CA GLY A 19 43.82 4.53 43.40
C GLY A 19 43.32 5.67 42.52
N VAL A 20 43.99 6.82 42.66
CA VAL A 20 43.84 7.97 41.76
C VAL A 20 44.45 7.60 40.41
N GLY A 21 43.61 7.58 39.37
CA GLY A 21 44.02 7.40 37.99
C GLY A 21 43.17 8.26 37.09
N CYS A 22 43.64 9.47 36.78
CA CYS A 22 43.09 10.26 35.67
C CYS A 22 43.36 9.55 34.35
N ALA A 23 42.32 8.98 33.76
CA ALA A 23 42.34 8.58 32.37
C ALA A 23 41.29 9.41 31.62
N SER A 24 41.79 10.34 30.83
CA SER A 24 41.02 11.10 29.85
C SER A 24 40.48 10.11 28.80
N GLY A 25 39.29 9.60 29.03
CA GLY A 25 38.54 8.81 28.04
C GLY A 25 38.02 9.76 26.97
N ALA A 26 38.66 9.76 25.81
CA ALA A 26 38.06 10.34 24.60
C ALA A 26 36.70 9.68 24.38
N ARG A 27 35.65 10.48 24.49
CA ARG A 27 34.31 10.05 24.02
C ARG A 27 34.40 9.94 22.52
N GLU A 28 34.54 8.72 22.06
CA GLU A 28 34.29 8.35 20.67
C GLU A 28 32.82 8.66 20.37
N SER A 29 32.63 9.76 19.65
CA SER A 29 31.31 10.16 19.15
C SER A 29 30.86 9.09 18.20
N ALA A 30 29.90 8.28 18.62
CA ALA A 30 29.17 7.38 17.71
C ALA A 30 28.66 8.20 16.49
N PRO A 31 28.87 7.73 15.26
CA PRO A 31 28.37 8.45 14.10
C PRO A 31 26.85 8.61 14.27
N ALA A 32 26.41 9.88 14.29
CA ALA A 32 25.01 10.22 14.27
C ALA A 32 24.38 9.49 13.07
N ALA A 33 23.46 8.57 13.34
CA ALA A 33 22.64 7.98 12.32
C ALA A 33 22.01 9.15 11.55
N GLN A 34 22.48 9.38 10.34
CA GLN A 34 21.88 10.34 9.42
C GLN A 34 20.47 9.85 9.18
N SER A 35 19.52 10.43 9.91
CA SER A 35 18.11 10.35 9.59
C SER A 35 17.99 10.84 8.15
N THR A 36 17.82 9.92 7.21
CA THR A 36 17.32 10.22 5.87
C THR A 36 15.88 10.67 6.06
N ALA A 37 15.71 11.91 6.54
CA ALA A 37 14.44 12.59 6.47
C ALA A 37 14.04 12.54 5.00
N THR A 38 13.05 11.73 4.70
CA THR A 38 12.43 11.64 3.38
C THR A 38 11.85 13.03 3.15
N MET A 39 12.60 13.89 2.42
CA MET A 39 12.14 15.24 2.12
C MET A 39 10.82 15.13 1.35
N GLU A 40 9.78 15.75 1.91
CA GLU A 40 8.49 15.83 1.23
C GLU A 40 8.69 16.41 -0.17
N PRO A 41 7.97 15.91 -1.20
CA PRO A 41 8.04 16.47 -2.53
C PRO A 41 7.64 17.95 -2.52
N SER A 42 8.37 18.80 -3.25
CA SER A 42 8.00 20.21 -3.46
C SER A 42 6.66 20.32 -4.21
N ALA A 43 6.03 21.49 -4.19
CA ALA A 43 4.79 21.72 -4.93
C ALA A 43 4.97 21.44 -6.43
N ALA A 44 6.06 21.95 -7.03
CA ALA A 44 6.35 21.73 -8.44
C ALA A 44 6.57 20.24 -8.78
N GLU A 45 7.26 19.50 -7.93
CA GLU A 45 7.42 18.04 -8.09
C GLU A 45 6.07 17.31 -7.99
N ARG A 46 5.22 17.69 -7.01
CA ARG A 46 3.88 17.09 -6.89
C ARG A 46 3.05 17.32 -8.15
N ASP A 47 3.03 18.54 -8.68
CA ASP A 47 2.26 18.88 -9.89
C ASP A 47 2.78 18.10 -11.10
N GLN A 48 4.09 18.06 -11.28
CA GLN A 48 4.72 17.36 -12.40
C GLN A 48 4.51 15.83 -12.32
N VAL A 49 4.69 15.25 -11.14
CA VAL A 49 4.44 13.80 -10.90
C VAL A 49 2.98 13.47 -11.13
N SER A 50 2.06 14.28 -10.61
CA SER A 50 0.62 14.05 -10.76
C SER A 50 0.21 14.11 -12.23
N ALA A 51 0.72 15.08 -12.99
CA ALA A 51 0.45 15.20 -14.43
C ALA A 51 0.98 13.99 -15.21
N GLN A 52 2.21 13.55 -14.94
CA GLN A 52 2.81 12.39 -15.61
C GLN A 52 2.10 11.08 -15.22
N ALA A 53 1.75 10.90 -13.95
CA ALA A 53 0.97 9.76 -13.49
C ALA A 53 -0.42 9.72 -14.12
N ALA A 54 -1.13 10.86 -14.17
CA ALA A 54 -2.46 10.96 -14.79
C ALA A 54 -2.42 10.64 -16.29
N ALA A 55 -1.38 11.05 -17.00
CA ALA A 55 -1.20 10.75 -18.42
C ALA A 55 -1.13 9.24 -18.71
N ALA A 56 -0.58 8.43 -17.78
CA ALA A 56 -0.54 6.98 -17.90
C ALA A 56 -1.78 6.29 -17.30
N ILE A 57 -2.27 6.76 -16.16
CA ILE A 57 -3.39 6.12 -15.44
C ILE A 57 -4.73 6.35 -16.15
N ASN A 58 -4.99 7.54 -16.73
CA ASN A 58 -6.28 7.83 -17.34
C ASN A 58 -6.60 6.95 -18.57
N PRO A 59 -5.67 6.70 -19.51
CA PRO A 59 -5.89 5.73 -20.57
C PRO A 59 -6.16 4.31 -20.04
N PHE A 60 -5.42 3.89 -19.02
CA PHE A 60 -5.65 2.59 -18.37
C PHE A 60 -7.05 2.48 -17.76
N LYS A 61 -7.49 3.50 -17.00
CA LYS A 61 -8.85 3.56 -16.42
C LYS A 61 -9.93 3.46 -17.50
N LYS A 62 -9.77 4.22 -18.60
CA LYS A 62 -10.70 4.23 -19.72
C LYS A 62 -10.80 2.84 -20.35
N LYS A 63 -9.66 2.26 -20.79
CA LYS A 63 -9.62 0.94 -21.43
C LYS A 63 -10.18 -0.17 -20.54
N LEU A 64 -9.84 -0.15 -19.24
CA LEU A 64 -10.37 -1.12 -18.28
C LEU A 64 -11.89 -0.99 -18.11
N SER A 65 -12.40 0.25 -18.01
CA SER A 65 -13.84 0.51 -17.89
C SER A 65 -14.60 0.06 -19.14
N GLU A 66 -14.07 0.33 -20.32
CA GLU A 66 -14.64 -0.10 -21.61
C GLU A 66 -14.67 -1.64 -21.70
N ALA A 67 -13.56 -2.32 -21.40
CA ALA A 67 -13.49 -3.77 -21.41
C ALA A 67 -14.50 -4.41 -20.44
N LEU A 68 -14.62 -3.87 -19.21
CA LEU A 68 -15.61 -4.33 -18.23
C LEU A 68 -17.04 -4.10 -18.70
N THR A 69 -17.35 -2.93 -19.23
CA THR A 69 -18.68 -2.59 -19.71
C THR A 69 -19.08 -3.50 -20.88
N ASN A 70 -18.19 -3.69 -21.85
CA ASN A 70 -18.43 -4.58 -22.98
C ASN A 70 -18.65 -6.03 -22.53
N ALA A 71 -17.84 -6.54 -21.61
CA ALA A 71 -18.01 -7.90 -21.09
C ALA A 71 -19.34 -8.07 -20.35
N ILE A 72 -19.76 -7.07 -19.55
CA ILE A 72 -21.06 -7.09 -18.87
C ILE A 72 -22.21 -7.09 -19.88
N GLN A 73 -22.14 -6.29 -20.94
CA GLN A 73 -23.18 -6.23 -21.97
C GLN A 73 -23.29 -7.51 -22.78
N GLN A 74 -22.18 -8.19 -23.04
CA GLN A 74 -22.14 -9.41 -23.87
C GLN A 74 -22.44 -10.70 -23.08
N GLY A 75 -21.96 -10.80 -21.84
CA GLY A 75 -22.05 -12.05 -21.07
C GLY A 75 -22.36 -11.85 -19.57
N GLY A 76 -22.81 -10.66 -19.20
CA GLY A 76 -23.16 -10.34 -17.82
C GLY A 76 -21.95 -10.24 -16.86
N PRO A 77 -22.22 -10.14 -15.55
CA PRO A 77 -21.18 -9.99 -14.54
C PRO A 77 -20.14 -11.13 -14.51
N LEU A 78 -20.55 -12.35 -14.90
CA LEU A 78 -19.65 -13.51 -14.94
C LEU A 78 -18.53 -13.34 -15.98
N ALA A 79 -18.84 -12.81 -17.16
CA ALA A 79 -17.85 -12.52 -18.20
C ALA A 79 -16.87 -11.42 -17.76
N ALA A 80 -17.34 -10.41 -17.03
CA ALA A 80 -16.52 -9.33 -16.53
C ALA A 80 -15.44 -9.79 -15.53
N ILE A 81 -15.64 -10.90 -14.82
CA ILE A 81 -14.64 -11.47 -13.91
C ILE A 81 -13.40 -11.92 -14.70
N ASP A 82 -13.57 -12.47 -15.88
CA ASP A 82 -12.47 -12.88 -16.76
C ASP A 82 -11.67 -11.67 -17.29
N VAL A 83 -12.30 -10.53 -17.57
CA VAL A 83 -11.63 -9.28 -17.91
C VAL A 83 -10.73 -8.82 -16.76
N CYS A 84 -11.25 -8.82 -15.54
CA CYS A 84 -10.47 -8.42 -14.36
C CYS A 84 -9.24 -9.31 -14.13
N SER A 85 -9.32 -10.61 -14.46
CA SER A 85 -8.26 -11.57 -14.20
C SER A 85 -7.19 -11.60 -15.30
N ARG A 86 -7.59 -11.45 -16.56
CA ARG A 86 -6.71 -11.64 -17.71
C ARG A 86 -6.27 -10.35 -18.37
N GLU A 87 -7.19 -9.41 -18.57
CA GLU A 87 -6.93 -8.21 -19.36
C GLU A 87 -6.35 -7.06 -18.53
N ALA A 88 -6.82 -6.88 -17.28
CA ALA A 88 -6.38 -5.75 -16.49
C ALA A 88 -4.86 -5.65 -16.26
N PRO A 89 -4.12 -6.75 -16.03
CA PRO A 89 -2.65 -6.69 -15.94
C PRO A 89 -1.99 -6.27 -17.24
N SER A 90 -2.47 -6.79 -18.38
CA SER A 90 -1.94 -6.45 -19.71
C SER A 90 -2.21 -4.99 -20.08
N LEU A 91 -3.40 -4.48 -19.73
CA LEU A 91 -3.74 -3.07 -19.95
C LEU A 91 -2.84 -2.14 -19.12
N ALA A 92 -2.56 -2.48 -17.86
CA ALA A 92 -1.64 -1.70 -17.04
C ALA A 92 -0.20 -1.73 -17.58
N ALA A 93 0.25 -2.89 -18.05
CA ALA A 93 1.56 -3.03 -18.66
C ALA A 93 1.69 -2.21 -19.96
N ALA A 94 0.64 -2.19 -20.80
CA ALA A 94 0.62 -1.44 -22.06
C ALA A 94 0.68 0.08 -21.87
N GLU A 95 0.16 0.59 -20.76
CA GLU A 95 0.22 2.03 -20.44
C GLU A 95 1.46 2.40 -19.61
N SER A 96 2.26 1.41 -19.20
CA SER A 96 3.53 1.65 -18.50
C SER A 96 4.64 1.97 -19.50
N THR A 97 5.56 2.86 -19.08
CA THR A 97 6.75 3.26 -19.85
C THR A 97 8.02 2.99 -19.03
N PRO A 98 9.24 3.15 -19.59
CA PRO A 98 10.46 3.06 -18.80
C PRO A 98 10.53 4.05 -17.62
N THR A 99 9.89 5.22 -17.76
CA THR A 99 9.87 6.29 -16.74
C THR A 99 8.62 6.30 -15.86
N THR A 100 7.57 5.56 -16.23
CA THR A 100 6.30 5.54 -15.48
C THR A 100 5.71 4.14 -15.46
N LYS A 101 5.76 3.49 -14.31
CA LYS A 101 5.06 2.22 -14.07
C LYS A 101 3.73 2.49 -13.39
N ILE A 102 2.68 1.81 -13.82
CA ILE A 102 1.36 1.96 -13.23
C ILE A 102 0.74 0.62 -12.81
N GLY A 103 -0.22 0.70 -11.92
CA GLY A 103 -1.00 -0.46 -11.51
C GLY A 103 -2.15 -0.12 -10.58
N ARG A 104 -2.71 -1.16 -9.97
CA ARG A 104 -3.74 -1.05 -8.93
C ARG A 104 -3.32 -1.84 -7.71
N SER A 105 -3.75 -1.37 -6.54
CA SER A 105 -3.57 -2.09 -5.28
C SER A 105 -4.72 -1.84 -4.33
N ALA A 106 -4.79 -2.60 -3.25
CA ALA A 106 -5.81 -2.45 -2.22
C ALA A 106 -5.36 -3.12 -0.91
N LEU A 107 -6.03 -2.77 0.20
CA LEU A 107 -5.87 -3.49 1.47
C LEU A 107 -6.53 -4.88 1.40
N LYS A 108 -7.72 -4.98 0.79
CA LYS A 108 -8.42 -6.25 0.52
C LYS A 108 -8.23 -6.62 -0.94
N LEU A 109 -7.37 -7.60 -1.21
CA LEU A 109 -7.01 -8.00 -2.55
C LEU A 109 -8.00 -9.00 -3.14
N ARG A 110 -8.31 -8.87 -4.44
CA ARG A 110 -8.89 -9.93 -5.26
C ARG A 110 -7.78 -10.71 -5.95
N ASN A 111 -6.91 -10.02 -6.68
CA ASN A 111 -5.73 -10.62 -7.29
C ASN A 111 -4.51 -10.38 -6.37
N PRO A 112 -3.87 -11.43 -5.83
CA PRO A 112 -2.69 -11.28 -4.96
C PRO A 112 -1.50 -10.61 -5.66
N GLN A 113 -1.43 -10.64 -7.00
CA GLN A 113 -0.38 -9.93 -7.76
C GLN A 113 -0.49 -8.40 -7.66
N ASN A 114 -1.63 -7.88 -7.18
CA ASN A 114 -1.82 -6.45 -6.91
C ASN A 114 -1.43 -6.08 -5.47
N ALA A 115 -0.63 -6.89 -4.79
CA ALA A 115 -0.12 -6.54 -3.45
C ALA A 115 0.59 -5.18 -3.47
N ALA A 116 0.37 -4.40 -2.41
CA ALA A 116 0.97 -3.07 -2.32
C ALA A 116 2.48 -3.16 -2.08
N GLN A 117 3.23 -2.36 -2.82
CA GLN A 117 4.64 -2.08 -2.55
C GLN A 117 4.78 -1.43 -1.15
N ASP A 118 5.96 -1.48 -0.57
CA ASP A 118 6.20 -0.98 0.79
C ASP A 118 5.83 0.50 0.95
N TRP A 119 6.15 1.33 -0.04
CA TRP A 119 5.81 2.75 -0.04
C TRP A 119 4.30 3.02 -0.09
N LEU A 120 3.54 2.11 -0.72
CA LEU A 120 2.11 2.30 -0.96
C LEU A 120 1.23 1.86 0.22
N ARG A 121 1.72 0.96 1.08
CA ARG A 121 0.96 0.48 2.25
C ARG A 121 0.53 1.59 3.20
N PRO A 122 1.44 2.50 3.66
CA PRO A 122 1.02 3.60 4.51
C PRO A 122 0.01 4.51 3.82
N VAL A 123 0.17 4.80 2.51
CA VAL A 123 -0.79 5.63 1.76
C VAL A 123 -2.18 5.00 1.71
N LEU A 124 -2.26 3.68 1.49
CA LEU A 124 -3.53 2.94 1.54
C LEU A 124 -4.18 3.00 2.92
N SER A 125 -3.40 2.89 3.98
CA SER A 125 -3.89 3.00 5.37
C SER A 125 -4.39 4.40 5.68
N ASP A 126 -3.66 5.43 5.25
CA ASP A 126 -4.08 6.84 5.41
C ASP A 126 -5.41 7.09 4.70
N PHE A 127 -5.55 6.64 3.44
CA PHE A 127 -6.78 6.81 2.68
C PHE A 127 -7.96 6.06 3.31
N ALA A 128 -7.71 4.88 3.87
CA ALA A 128 -8.74 4.10 4.56
C ALA A 128 -9.21 4.74 5.87
N ALA A 129 -8.39 5.57 6.49
CA ALA A 129 -8.73 6.31 7.71
C ALA A 129 -9.52 7.61 7.44
N LEU A 130 -9.61 8.05 6.17
CA LEU A 130 -10.38 9.25 5.83
C LEU A 130 -11.90 9.00 5.97
N PRO A 131 -12.68 9.98 6.42
CA PRO A 131 -14.14 9.90 6.41
C PRO A 131 -14.70 9.64 5.00
N SER A 132 -14.04 10.18 3.98
CA SER A 132 -14.24 9.87 2.56
C SER A 132 -12.90 9.94 1.85
N ALA A 133 -12.59 8.92 1.05
CA ALA A 133 -11.41 8.91 0.20
C ALA A 133 -11.70 9.38 -1.24
N GLU A 134 -12.92 9.87 -1.53
CA GLU A 134 -13.27 10.33 -2.88
C GLU A 134 -12.35 11.48 -3.30
N GLY A 135 -11.66 11.30 -4.43
CA GLY A 135 -10.71 12.28 -4.96
C GLY A 135 -9.37 12.38 -4.21
N ALA A 136 -9.14 11.55 -3.18
CA ALA A 136 -7.88 11.58 -2.45
C ALA A 136 -6.70 11.15 -3.35
N GLN A 137 -5.63 11.94 -3.29
CA GLN A 137 -4.38 11.71 -4.01
C GLN A 137 -3.19 11.94 -3.08
N ARG A 138 -2.09 11.25 -3.35
CA ARG A 138 -0.83 11.40 -2.61
C ARG A 138 0.36 11.24 -3.56
N VAL A 139 1.35 12.12 -3.40
CA VAL A 139 2.68 11.96 -3.98
C VAL A 139 3.67 11.75 -2.84
N VAL A 140 4.54 10.77 -2.97
CA VAL A 140 5.62 10.47 -2.03
C VAL A 140 6.95 10.39 -2.76
N ARG A 141 8.04 10.76 -2.09
CA ARG A 141 9.38 10.56 -2.64
C ARG A 141 9.82 9.12 -2.39
N LEU A 142 10.35 8.48 -3.43
CA LEU A 142 10.92 7.14 -3.38
C LEU A 142 12.46 7.21 -3.45
N PRO A 143 13.16 6.11 -3.16
CA PRO A 143 14.59 6.00 -3.47
C PRO A 143 14.88 6.27 -4.96
N ASP A 144 16.15 6.49 -5.29
CA ASP A 144 16.65 6.68 -6.66
C ASP A 144 15.99 7.83 -7.42
N GLN A 145 15.62 8.91 -6.71
CA GLN A 145 14.99 10.11 -7.26
C GLN A 145 13.67 9.82 -8.00
N ARG A 146 13.00 8.75 -7.63
CA ARG A 146 11.66 8.41 -8.13
C ARG A 146 10.58 8.95 -7.20
N PHE A 147 9.36 8.90 -7.70
CA PHE A 147 8.17 9.33 -6.96
C PHE A 147 7.09 8.25 -7.06
N GLY A 148 6.39 8.04 -5.96
CA GLY A 148 5.15 7.30 -5.92
C GLY A 148 3.96 8.25 -6.00
N TYR A 149 3.00 7.94 -6.85
CA TYR A 149 1.70 8.59 -6.91
C TYR A 149 0.61 7.57 -6.62
N ALA A 150 -0.38 7.94 -5.85
CA ALA A 150 -1.57 7.14 -5.62
C ALA A 150 -2.82 8.01 -5.68
N GLU A 151 -3.88 7.50 -6.30
CA GLU A 151 -5.22 8.07 -6.27
C GLU A 151 -6.24 7.03 -5.82
N ALA A 152 -7.16 7.44 -4.98
CA ALA A 152 -8.16 6.56 -4.39
C ALA A 152 -9.17 6.04 -5.41
N ILE A 153 -9.53 4.77 -5.28
CA ILE A 153 -10.66 4.14 -5.96
C ILE A 153 -11.74 3.93 -4.90
N THR A 154 -12.81 4.68 -4.95
CA THR A 154 -13.99 4.45 -4.12
C THR A 154 -14.97 3.52 -4.83
N LEU A 155 -15.67 2.69 -4.06
CA LEU A 155 -16.66 1.78 -4.62
C LEU A 155 -17.84 2.58 -5.18
N LYS A 156 -18.09 2.46 -6.48
CA LYS A 156 -19.30 3.02 -7.11
C LYS A 156 -20.47 2.02 -6.97
N PRO A 157 -21.74 2.49 -6.99
CA PRO A 157 -22.90 1.60 -6.82
C PRO A 157 -22.88 0.39 -7.76
N GLN A 158 -22.58 0.58 -9.04
CA GLN A 158 -22.49 -0.50 -10.03
C GLN A 158 -21.38 -1.53 -9.74
N CYS A 159 -20.34 -1.14 -9.00
CA CYS A 159 -19.24 -2.04 -8.65
C CYS A 159 -19.63 -3.01 -7.49
N ALA A 160 -20.70 -2.69 -6.77
CA ALA A 160 -21.19 -3.51 -5.67
C ALA A 160 -21.68 -4.89 -6.13
N VAL A 161 -22.04 -5.06 -7.40
CA VAL A 161 -22.42 -6.35 -7.99
C VAL A 161 -21.35 -7.44 -7.75
N CYS A 162 -20.05 -7.06 -7.74
CA CYS A 162 -18.94 -7.99 -7.53
C CYS A 162 -18.11 -7.70 -6.28
N HIS A 163 -18.28 -6.54 -5.67
CA HIS A 163 -17.48 -6.07 -4.54
C HIS A 163 -18.31 -5.72 -3.30
N GLY A 164 -19.64 -5.72 -3.41
CA GLY A 164 -20.56 -5.37 -2.34
C GLY A 164 -20.66 -6.41 -1.23
N SER A 165 -21.52 -6.11 -0.27
CA SER A 165 -21.86 -7.00 0.85
C SER A 165 -22.86 -8.09 0.46
N ASP A 166 -23.65 -7.86 -0.60
CA ASP A 166 -24.66 -8.80 -1.11
C ASP A 166 -24.34 -9.15 -2.56
N VAL A 167 -23.40 -10.07 -2.74
CA VAL A 167 -22.99 -10.57 -4.06
C VAL A 167 -23.71 -11.87 -4.35
N ALA A 168 -24.39 -11.96 -5.50
CA ALA A 168 -25.16 -13.14 -5.89
C ALA A 168 -24.29 -14.41 -5.94
N ALA A 169 -24.83 -15.54 -5.48
CA ALA A 169 -24.11 -16.82 -5.35
C ALA A 169 -23.33 -17.25 -6.62
N PRO A 170 -23.87 -17.16 -7.84
CA PRO A 170 -23.13 -17.54 -9.04
C PRO A 170 -21.88 -16.66 -9.28
N ILE A 171 -21.96 -15.37 -8.89
CA ILE A 171 -20.83 -14.45 -8.99
C ILE A 171 -19.76 -14.80 -7.95
N VAL A 172 -20.17 -15.12 -6.73
CA VAL A 172 -19.25 -15.56 -5.65
C VAL A 172 -18.51 -16.83 -6.06
N GLU A 173 -19.22 -17.82 -6.62
CA GLU A 173 -18.63 -19.06 -7.09
C GLU A 173 -17.60 -18.80 -8.20
N LYS A 174 -17.95 -17.98 -9.18
CA LYS A 174 -17.03 -17.61 -10.27
C LYS A 174 -15.82 -16.83 -9.78
N ILE A 175 -16.00 -15.93 -8.80
CA ILE A 175 -14.90 -15.23 -8.16
C ILE A 175 -13.97 -16.21 -7.44
N LYS A 176 -14.50 -17.15 -6.66
CA LYS A 176 -13.71 -18.17 -5.97
C LYS A 176 -12.93 -19.08 -6.91
N GLU A 177 -13.54 -19.45 -8.04
CA GLU A 177 -12.87 -20.22 -9.10
C GLU A 177 -11.61 -19.49 -9.61
N ARG A 178 -11.73 -18.19 -9.88
CA ARG A 178 -10.65 -17.37 -10.44
C ARG A 178 -9.67 -16.83 -9.40
N TYR A 179 -10.16 -16.62 -8.20
CA TYR A 179 -9.44 -15.99 -7.10
C TYR A 179 -9.74 -16.72 -5.78
N PRO A 180 -9.11 -17.89 -5.53
CA PRO A 180 -9.40 -18.69 -4.34
C PRO A 180 -9.20 -17.94 -3.01
N ASN A 181 -8.33 -16.93 -3.01
CA ASN A 181 -8.00 -16.12 -1.84
C ASN A 181 -8.61 -14.70 -1.92
N ASP A 182 -9.74 -14.53 -2.63
CA ASP A 182 -10.41 -13.22 -2.74
C ASP A 182 -10.80 -12.66 -1.38
N GLN A 183 -10.42 -11.41 -1.13
CA GLN A 183 -10.78 -10.62 0.04
C GLN A 183 -11.60 -9.37 -0.32
N ALA A 184 -11.92 -9.18 -1.61
CA ALA A 184 -12.42 -7.93 -2.14
C ALA A 184 -13.95 -7.89 -2.27
N MET A 185 -14.65 -8.46 -1.29
CA MET A 185 -16.10 -8.36 -1.11
C MET A 185 -16.44 -7.66 0.21
N GLY A 186 -17.70 -7.32 0.42
CA GLY A 186 -18.21 -6.72 1.64
C GLY A 186 -18.04 -5.20 1.72
N PHE A 187 -17.85 -4.53 0.60
CA PHE A 187 -17.75 -3.06 0.56
C PHE A 187 -19.13 -2.41 0.39
N GLN A 188 -19.25 -1.19 0.92
CA GLN A 188 -20.38 -0.30 0.66
C GLN A 188 -19.99 0.78 -0.37
N PRO A 189 -20.94 1.28 -1.18
CA PRO A 189 -20.70 2.43 -2.05
C PRO A 189 -20.06 3.61 -1.28
N GLY A 190 -19.06 4.24 -1.89
CA GLY A 190 -18.27 5.33 -1.27
C GLY A 190 -17.06 4.86 -0.45
N GLN A 191 -17.01 3.61 0.00
CA GLN A 191 -15.84 3.11 0.72
C GLN A 191 -14.62 2.99 -0.20
N LEU A 192 -13.42 3.13 0.38
CA LEU A 192 -12.16 2.90 -0.31
C LEU A 192 -12.07 1.45 -0.76
N ARG A 193 -12.08 1.22 -2.08
CA ARG A 193 -11.87 -0.11 -2.69
C ARG A 193 -10.39 -0.40 -2.93
N GLY A 194 -9.60 0.62 -3.14
CA GLY A 194 -8.18 0.52 -3.43
C GLY A 194 -7.64 1.82 -4.03
N VAL A 195 -6.54 1.70 -4.75
CA VAL A 195 -5.90 2.83 -5.43
C VAL A 195 -5.44 2.44 -6.84
N PHE A 196 -5.42 3.40 -7.77
CA PHE A 196 -4.49 3.41 -8.87
C PHE A 196 -3.18 4.01 -8.36
N TRP A 197 -2.06 3.48 -8.82
CA TRP A 197 -0.75 3.98 -8.44
C TRP A 197 0.17 4.12 -9.64
N ALA A 198 1.12 5.03 -9.53
CA ALA A 198 2.23 5.14 -10.46
C ALA A 198 3.56 5.29 -9.71
N GLU A 199 4.63 4.72 -10.27
CA GLU A 199 6.00 5.07 -9.94
C GLU A 199 6.59 5.86 -11.10
N VAL A 200 6.99 7.09 -10.82
CA VAL A 200 7.40 8.08 -11.81
C VAL A 200 8.88 8.44 -11.62
N ALA A 201 9.65 8.43 -12.71
CA ALA A 201 10.95 9.08 -12.78
C ALA A 201 10.79 10.39 -13.56
N LEU A 202 11.05 11.52 -12.93
CA LEU A 202 11.07 12.81 -13.61
C LEU A 202 12.33 12.94 -14.47
N ALA A 203 12.18 13.48 -15.67
CA ALA A 203 13.32 13.88 -16.47
C ALA A 203 14.07 15.02 -15.75
N LYS A 204 15.40 14.96 -15.78
CA LYS A 204 16.28 16.04 -15.28
C LYS A 204 16.32 17.19 -16.25
#